data_babc3ff07449a2a35e0f0cbf64e43bb3
#
_entry.id   babc3ff07449a2a35e0f0cbf64e43bb3
#
_cell.length_a   1.000
_cell.length_b   1.000
_cell.length_c   1.000
_cell.angle_alpha   90.00
_cell.angle_beta   90.00
_cell.angle_gamma   90.00
#
_symmetry.space_group_name_H-M   'P 1'
#
loop_
_entity.id
_entity.type
_entity.pdbx_description
1 polymer ?
#
loop_
_entity_poly.entity_id
_entity_poly.type
_entity_poly.pdbx_seq_one_letter_code
_entity_poly.pdbx_strand_id
1 'polypeptide(L)'
;MTTHLLSSRQPILDKIVFFCAVIRLGSFREASSQQGISPAAGSRWVKELEQAMSVELIKRSTRQLVTTQAGQLLYERFSPLLPDIHSLCEEVQNLAEEQRGEIKLSSTPLFARQYLTKIVAEYIEMHPQVNFKIFIEAGEFDPLSVDFAFRASASYQGEPEQDSLLIRRRLLREPLYLCASSKYLEKHGIPNNPSELSLHRCLYASTLVGGNKWCFERSGTTEVATIRDTIECDNSEMLLDLSLAHAGIAYLPHSLVSSQLKHGELQHIMQDYQCASFDIDLYYRPRMPMPERCAGFKDYLYKRVNEIRSSNADYS
;
A
#
# COMPACT_ATOMS: atom_id res chain seq x y z
N MET A 1 -6.68 -13.61 40.94
CA MET A 1 -6.88 -12.15 41.10
C MET A 1 -7.08 -11.39 39.79
N THR A 2 -7.70 -11.98 38.76
CA THR A 2 -7.72 -11.41 37.39
C THR A 2 -9.11 -10.91 36.93
N THR A 3 -10.12 -11.01 37.81
CA THR A 3 -11.53 -10.73 37.42
C THR A 3 -11.97 -9.28 37.69
N HIS A 4 -11.12 -8.42 38.26
CA HIS A 4 -11.51 -7.07 38.70
C HIS A 4 -11.34 -5.97 37.63
N LEU A 5 -10.51 -6.18 36.59
CA LEU A 5 -10.24 -5.15 35.59
C LEU A 5 -11.43 -4.91 34.62
N LEU A 6 -12.18 -5.97 34.30
CA LEU A 6 -13.35 -5.87 33.42
C LEU A 6 -14.66 -5.58 34.17
N SER A 7 -14.66 -5.70 35.53
CA SER A 7 -15.84 -5.46 36.36
C SER A 7 -15.87 -4.07 37.01
N SER A 8 -14.84 -3.25 36.81
CA SER A 8 -14.85 -1.85 37.28
C SER A 8 -15.91 -1.04 36.53
N ARG A 9 -16.72 -0.25 37.22
CA ARG A 9 -17.79 0.61 36.68
C ARG A 9 -17.30 1.67 35.68
N GLN A 10 -16.03 1.65 35.24
CA GLN A 10 -15.47 2.59 34.30
C GLN A 10 -15.12 1.86 32.99
N PRO A 11 -15.45 2.42 31.82
CA PRO A 11 -15.16 1.81 30.52
C PRO A 11 -13.65 1.81 30.25
N ILE A 12 -12.98 0.74 30.69
CA ILE A 12 -11.53 0.58 30.52
C ILE A 12 -11.16 0.41 29.04
N LEU A 13 -12.06 -0.19 28.26
CA LEU A 13 -11.87 -0.44 26.84
C LEU A 13 -11.66 0.86 26.07
N ASP A 14 -12.51 1.87 26.26
CA ASP A 14 -12.40 3.16 25.60
C ASP A 14 -11.06 3.85 25.89
N LYS A 15 -10.56 3.67 27.11
CA LYS A 15 -9.27 4.24 27.52
C LYS A 15 -8.09 3.52 26.86
N ILE A 16 -8.17 2.19 26.67
CA ILE A 16 -7.17 1.43 25.96
C ILE A 16 -7.19 1.81 24.46
N VAL A 17 -8.37 1.92 23.86
CA VAL A 17 -8.55 2.39 22.47
C VAL A 17 -7.94 3.77 22.28
N PHE A 18 -8.24 4.70 23.22
CA PHE A 18 -7.67 6.05 23.19
C PHE A 18 -6.15 6.02 23.35
N PHE A 19 -5.62 5.24 24.31
CA PHE A 19 -4.17 5.07 24.47
C PHE A 19 -3.50 4.57 23.19
N CYS A 20 -4.06 3.55 22.53
CA CYS A 20 -3.54 3.06 21.26
C CYS A 20 -3.55 4.14 20.16
N ALA A 21 -4.59 4.97 20.10
CA ALA A 21 -4.63 6.10 19.18
C ALA A 21 -3.55 7.14 19.48
N VAL A 22 -3.30 7.44 20.77
CA VAL A 22 -2.22 8.37 21.20
C VAL A 22 -0.84 7.87 20.76
N ILE A 23 -0.56 6.57 20.92
CA ILE A 23 0.72 5.99 20.51
C ILE A 23 0.87 6.02 18.98
N ARG A 24 -0.14 5.58 18.25
CA ARG A 24 -0.14 5.55 16.79
C ARG A 24 0.06 6.94 16.17
N LEU A 25 -0.64 7.96 16.69
CA LEU A 25 -0.59 9.33 16.17
C LEU A 25 0.57 10.16 16.76
N GLY A 26 1.23 9.67 17.81
CA GLY A 26 2.27 10.41 18.52
C GLY A 26 1.78 11.68 19.22
N SER A 27 0.46 11.88 19.32
CA SER A 27 -0.14 13.15 19.74
C SER A 27 -1.45 12.97 20.50
N PHE A 28 -1.48 13.45 21.75
CA PHE A 28 -2.72 13.52 22.53
C PHE A 28 -3.78 14.39 21.89
N ARG A 29 -3.37 15.50 21.22
CA ARG A 29 -4.29 16.43 20.58
C ARG A 29 -4.98 15.79 19.40
N GLU A 30 -4.22 15.13 18.54
CA GLU A 30 -4.77 14.46 17.34
C GLU A 30 -5.65 13.28 17.72
N ALA A 31 -5.22 12.44 18.69
CA ALA A 31 -6.04 11.34 19.19
C ALA A 31 -7.35 11.83 19.80
N SER A 32 -7.31 12.94 20.56
CA SER A 32 -8.51 13.55 21.13
C SER A 32 -9.45 14.08 20.06
N SER A 33 -8.90 14.74 19.03
CA SER A 33 -9.70 15.22 17.89
C SER A 33 -10.37 14.06 17.15
N GLN A 34 -9.64 12.97 16.92
CA GLN A 34 -10.17 11.78 16.24
C GLN A 34 -11.34 11.12 17.01
N GLN A 35 -11.30 11.18 18.35
CA GLN A 35 -12.33 10.57 19.21
C GLN A 35 -13.38 11.57 19.72
N GLY A 36 -13.35 12.81 19.27
CA GLY A 36 -14.35 13.83 19.63
C GLY A 36 -14.32 14.23 21.10
N ILE A 37 -13.17 14.10 21.81
CA ILE A 37 -13.00 14.47 23.21
C ILE A 37 -12.02 15.63 23.35
N SER A 38 -12.04 16.30 24.52
CA SER A 38 -11.04 17.34 24.79
C SER A 38 -9.67 16.73 25.14
N PRO A 39 -8.53 17.39 24.81
CA PRO A 39 -7.21 16.92 25.19
C PRO A 39 -7.01 16.71 26.71
N ALA A 40 -7.72 17.51 27.53
CA ALA A 40 -7.73 17.32 28.97
C ALA A 40 -8.43 16.02 29.39
N ALA A 41 -9.55 15.68 28.74
CA ALA A 41 -10.24 14.40 28.95
C ALA A 41 -9.37 13.23 28.54
N GLY A 42 -8.71 13.30 27.36
CA GLY A 42 -7.79 12.27 26.89
C GLY A 42 -6.62 12.03 27.84
N SER A 43 -5.99 13.10 28.35
CA SER A 43 -4.92 12.98 29.36
C SER A 43 -5.41 12.35 30.68
N ARG A 44 -6.65 12.64 31.05
CA ARG A 44 -7.27 12.01 32.23
C ARG A 44 -7.53 10.53 31.98
N TRP A 45 -8.03 10.14 30.80
CA TRP A 45 -8.28 8.75 30.43
C TRP A 45 -7.03 7.88 30.52
N VAL A 46 -5.91 8.37 30.01
CA VAL A 46 -4.63 7.62 30.12
C VAL A 46 -4.19 7.49 31.58
N LYS A 47 -4.32 8.55 32.39
CA LYS A 47 -4.03 8.45 33.84
C LYS A 47 -4.90 7.43 34.56
N GLU A 48 -6.19 7.42 34.28
CA GLU A 48 -7.13 6.47 34.86
C GLU A 48 -6.83 5.02 34.44
N LEU A 49 -6.36 4.84 33.17
CA LEU A 49 -5.89 3.56 32.67
C LEU A 49 -4.63 3.08 33.42
N GLU A 50 -3.63 3.97 33.58
CA GLU A 50 -2.40 3.69 34.32
C GLU A 50 -2.70 3.33 35.80
N GLN A 51 -3.63 4.05 36.42
CA GLN A 51 -4.09 3.74 37.79
C GLN A 51 -4.79 2.38 37.87
N ALA A 52 -5.68 2.08 36.89
CA ALA A 52 -6.38 0.79 36.87
C ALA A 52 -5.43 -0.39 36.68
N MET A 53 -4.35 -0.20 35.89
CA MET A 53 -3.33 -1.21 35.63
C MET A 53 -2.19 -1.18 36.68
N SER A 54 -2.15 -0.17 37.55
CA SER A 54 -1.08 0.03 38.56
C SER A 54 0.31 0.11 37.90
N VAL A 55 0.41 0.64 36.68
CA VAL A 55 1.66 0.77 35.96
C VAL A 55 1.61 2.00 35.05
N GLU A 56 2.75 2.70 34.88
CA GLU A 56 2.88 3.78 33.91
C GLU A 56 3.01 3.20 32.50
N LEU A 57 2.23 3.75 31.56
CA LEU A 57 2.23 3.36 30.16
C LEU A 57 2.98 4.38 29.29
N ILE A 58 2.99 5.66 29.70
CA ILE A 58 3.65 6.76 28.99
C ILE A 58 4.62 7.48 29.94
N LYS A 59 5.87 7.63 29.51
CA LYS A 59 6.84 8.51 30.19
C LYS A 59 6.55 9.94 29.82
N ARG A 60 6.29 10.79 30.80
CA ARG A 60 6.07 12.22 30.56
C ARG A 60 7.40 12.91 30.34
N SER A 61 7.72 13.18 29.09
CA SER A 61 8.78 14.11 28.70
C SER A 61 8.14 15.36 28.10
N THR A 62 8.67 16.53 28.42
CA THR A 62 8.18 17.80 27.87
C THR A 62 8.46 17.97 26.38
N ARG A 63 9.21 17.07 25.75
CA ARG A 63 9.65 17.19 24.34
C ARG A 63 9.17 16.06 23.43
N GLN A 64 8.88 14.88 23.96
CA GLN A 64 8.44 13.73 23.14
C GLN A 64 7.54 12.80 23.95
N LEU A 65 6.58 12.18 23.26
CA LEU A 65 5.76 11.12 23.77
C LEU A 65 6.58 9.80 23.68
N VAL A 66 6.93 9.24 24.83
CA VAL A 66 7.71 8.00 24.91
C VAL A 66 6.91 6.96 25.69
N THR A 67 6.72 5.78 25.12
CA THR A 67 6.10 4.65 25.83
C THR A 67 7.04 4.05 26.86
N THR A 68 6.46 3.48 27.93
CA THR A 68 7.17 2.52 28.80
C THR A 68 7.17 1.13 28.15
N GLN A 69 7.92 0.20 28.71
CA GLN A 69 7.88 -1.20 28.28
C GLN A 69 6.46 -1.79 28.42
N ALA A 70 5.73 -1.44 29.48
CA ALA A 70 4.35 -1.85 29.69
C ALA A 70 3.41 -1.22 28.65
N GLY A 71 3.61 0.08 28.33
CA GLY A 71 2.84 0.76 27.29
C GLY A 71 3.08 0.16 25.90
N GLN A 72 4.34 -0.16 25.59
CA GLN A 72 4.67 -0.82 24.32
C GLN A 72 4.01 -2.20 24.23
N LEU A 73 4.11 -3.00 25.29
CA LEU A 73 3.47 -4.32 25.34
C LEU A 73 1.95 -4.22 25.17
N LEU A 74 1.31 -3.28 25.85
CA LEU A 74 -0.14 -3.05 25.71
C LEU A 74 -0.51 -2.68 24.28
N TYR A 75 0.22 -1.75 23.69
CA TYR A 75 0.00 -1.32 22.31
C TYR A 75 0.16 -2.47 21.31
N GLU A 76 1.28 -3.21 21.36
CA GLU A 76 1.58 -4.31 20.45
C GLU A 76 0.57 -5.45 20.54
N ARG A 77 0.06 -5.73 21.74
CA ARG A 77 -0.89 -6.82 21.94
C ARG A 77 -2.34 -6.42 21.74
N PHE A 78 -2.70 -5.18 22.03
CA PHE A 78 -4.09 -4.74 21.97
C PHE A 78 -4.45 -4.09 20.62
N SER A 79 -3.52 -3.34 20.02
CA SER A 79 -3.76 -2.68 18.74
C SER A 79 -4.22 -3.63 17.64
N PRO A 80 -3.65 -4.84 17.47
CA PRO A 80 -4.14 -5.82 16.50
C PRO A 80 -5.56 -6.35 16.76
N LEU A 81 -6.07 -6.26 18.00
CA LEU A 81 -7.41 -6.73 18.35
C LEU A 81 -8.51 -5.71 18.06
N LEU A 82 -8.17 -4.42 17.96
CA LEU A 82 -9.15 -3.35 17.73
C LEU A 82 -9.99 -3.54 16.46
N PRO A 83 -9.39 -3.91 15.34
CA PRO A 83 -10.16 -4.17 14.13
C PRO A 83 -11.07 -5.39 14.23
N ASP A 84 -10.66 -6.42 14.98
CA ASP A 84 -11.49 -7.62 15.14
C ASP A 84 -12.70 -7.31 16.01
N ILE A 85 -12.52 -6.48 17.05
CA ILE A 85 -13.65 -5.97 17.88
C ILE A 85 -14.59 -5.13 17.02
N HIS A 86 -14.05 -4.26 16.17
CA HIS A 86 -14.86 -3.43 15.27
C HIS A 86 -15.62 -4.30 14.25
N SER A 87 -14.93 -5.27 13.64
CA SER A 87 -15.54 -6.22 12.72
C SER A 87 -16.65 -7.04 13.38
N LEU A 88 -16.44 -7.49 14.61
CA LEU A 88 -17.46 -8.22 15.37
C LEU A 88 -18.71 -7.35 15.61
N CYS A 89 -18.52 -6.09 16.00
CA CYS A 89 -19.64 -5.16 16.16
C CYS A 89 -20.39 -4.92 14.85
N GLU A 90 -19.64 -4.76 13.75
CA GLU A 90 -20.24 -4.64 12.41
C GLU A 90 -20.95 -5.93 11.98
N GLU A 91 -20.39 -7.11 12.25
CA GLU A 91 -21.04 -8.40 11.96
C GLU A 91 -22.35 -8.54 12.71
N VAL A 92 -22.38 -8.21 13.99
CA VAL A 92 -23.60 -8.24 14.80
C VAL A 92 -24.63 -7.25 14.28
N GLN A 93 -24.22 -6.06 13.86
CA GLN A 93 -25.11 -5.07 13.24
C GLN A 93 -25.59 -5.53 11.84
N ASN A 94 -24.73 -6.23 11.11
CA ASN A 94 -24.99 -6.72 9.75
C ASN A 94 -25.71 -8.07 9.69
N LEU A 95 -25.94 -8.76 10.83
CA LEU A 95 -26.82 -9.94 10.90
C LEU A 95 -28.25 -9.66 10.37
N ALA A 96 -28.63 -8.37 10.29
CA ALA A 96 -29.89 -7.94 9.68
C ALA A 96 -29.76 -7.45 8.22
N GLU A 97 -28.54 -7.25 7.68
CA GLU A 97 -28.31 -6.63 6.36
C GLU A 97 -27.00 -7.13 5.72
N GLU A 98 -27.02 -8.32 5.17
CA GLU A 98 -25.87 -9.12 4.73
C GLU A 98 -24.92 -8.47 3.67
N GLN A 99 -25.30 -7.39 3.01
CA GLN A 99 -24.53 -6.81 1.90
C GLN A 99 -24.32 -5.29 1.98
N ARG A 100 -24.52 -4.66 3.12
CA ARG A 100 -24.36 -3.20 3.29
C ARG A 100 -23.06 -2.87 4.01
N GLY A 101 -22.50 -1.70 3.74
CA GLY A 101 -21.38 -1.13 4.50
C GLY A 101 -20.23 -0.64 3.65
N GLU A 102 -19.21 -0.11 4.32
CA GLU A 102 -18.03 0.46 3.69
C GLU A 102 -16.93 -0.60 3.54
N ILE A 103 -16.29 -0.63 2.37
CA ILE A 103 -15.04 -1.35 2.10
C ILE A 103 -13.92 -0.32 1.96
N LYS A 104 -12.88 -0.45 2.78
CA LYS A 104 -11.73 0.45 2.80
C LYS A 104 -10.58 -0.15 2.03
N LEU A 105 -10.12 0.57 1.02
CA LEU A 105 -9.02 0.14 0.14
C LEU A 105 -7.85 1.11 0.26
N SER A 106 -6.62 0.58 0.23
CA SER A 106 -5.41 1.36 0.02
C SER A 106 -4.69 0.83 -1.21
N SER A 107 -4.29 1.71 -2.14
CA SER A 107 -3.74 1.29 -3.42
C SER A 107 -2.63 2.21 -3.89
N THR A 108 -1.66 1.64 -4.61
CA THR A 108 -0.73 2.44 -5.39
C THR A 108 -1.47 3.19 -6.52
N PRO A 109 -1.03 4.40 -6.89
CA PRO A 109 -1.71 5.22 -7.92
C PRO A 109 -1.93 4.46 -9.23
N LEU A 110 -0.88 3.81 -9.74
CA LEU A 110 -0.94 3.10 -11.01
C LEU A 110 -1.97 1.97 -11.00
N PHE A 111 -1.93 1.09 -9.99
CA PHE A 111 -2.88 -0.02 -9.89
C PHE A 111 -4.33 0.47 -9.72
N ALA A 112 -4.52 1.50 -8.90
CA ALA A 112 -5.84 2.10 -8.73
C ALA A 112 -6.43 2.57 -10.05
N ARG A 113 -5.65 3.31 -10.84
CA ARG A 113 -6.10 3.87 -12.11
C ARG A 113 -6.30 2.82 -13.20
N GLN A 114 -5.35 1.89 -13.35
CA GLN A 114 -5.37 0.92 -14.45
C GLN A 114 -6.39 -0.21 -14.25
N TYR A 115 -6.59 -0.63 -13.01
CA TYR A 115 -7.34 -1.83 -12.72
C TYR A 115 -8.50 -1.60 -11.73
N LEU A 116 -8.22 -0.99 -10.58
CA LEU A 116 -9.16 -0.93 -9.46
C LEU A 116 -10.38 -0.06 -9.77
N THR A 117 -10.18 1.04 -10.52
CA THR A 117 -11.28 1.94 -10.91
C THR A 117 -12.41 1.19 -11.61
N LYS A 118 -12.07 0.35 -12.60
CA LYS A 118 -13.06 -0.43 -13.36
C LYS A 118 -13.71 -1.51 -12.49
N ILE A 119 -12.90 -2.22 -11.70
CA ILE A 119 -13.37 -3.30 -10.80
C ILE A 119 -14.37 -2.74 -9.78
N VAL A 120 -14.04 -1.60 -9.17
CA VAL A 120 -14.93 -0.94 -8.18
C VAL A 120 -16.20 -0.45 -8.83
N ALA A 121 -16.11 0.20 -10.00
CA ALA A 121 -17.29 0.70 -10.72
C ALA A 121 -18.27 -0.43 -11.07
N GLU A 122 -17.77 -1.54 -11.62
CA GLU A 122 -18.58 -2.70 -11.95
C GLU A 122 -19.18 -3.36 -10.69
N TYR A 123 -18.41 -3.41 -9.58
CA TYR A 123 -18.89 -4.00 -8.34
C TYR A 123 -20.01 -3.19 -7.68
N ILE A 124 -19.92 -1.85 -7.69
CA ILE A 124 -20.96 -0.96 -7.15
C ILE A 124 -22.30 -1.12 -7.92
N GLU A 125 -22.24 -1.31 -9.23
CA GLU A 125 -23.45 -1.55 -10.03
C GLU A 125 -24.17 -2.83 -9.60
N MET A 126 -23.43 -3.88 -9.24
CA MET A 126 -24.00 -5.15 -8.77
C MET A 126 -24.41 -5.12 -7.29
N HIS A 127 -23.75 -4.27 -6.51
CA HIS A 127 -23.94 -4.17 -5.06
C HIS A 127 -24.12 -2.70 -4.61
N PRO A 128 -25.26 -2.06 -4.94
CA PRO A 128 -25.49 -0.62 -4.74
C PRO A 128 -25.52 -0.18 -3.26
N GLN A 129 -25.52 -1.12 -2.34
CA GLN A 129 -25.49 -0.85 -0.90
C GLN A 129 -24.07 -0.90 -0.30
N VAL A 130 -23.06 -1.25 -1.12
CA VAL A 130 -21.67 -1.22 -0.72
C VAL A 130 -21.06 0.13 -1.06
N ASN A 131 -20.40 0.74 -0.08
CA ASN A 131 -19.65 1.97 -0.25
C ASN A 131 -18.15 1.66 -0.24
N PHE A 132 -17.37 2.49 -0.93
CA PHE A 132 -15.91 2.36 -0.94
C PHE A 132 -15.26 3.63 -0.41
N LYS A 133 -14.22 3.43 0.41
CA LYS A 133 -13.29 4.48 0.80
C LYS A 133 -11.91 4.08 0.31
N ILE A 134 -11.35 4.85 -0.62
CA ILE A 134 -10.11 4.50 -1.32
C ILE A 134 -9.03 5.51 -0.98
N PHE A 135 -7.91 5.01 -0.44
CA PHE A 135 -6.71 5.79 -0.16
C PHE A 135 -5.68 5.48 -1.26
N ILE A 136 -5.14 6.54 -1.86
CA ILE A 136 -4.11 6.42 -2.90
C ILE A 136 -2.77 6.79 -2.28
N GLU A 137 -1.91 5.80 -2.10
CA GLU A 137 -0.61 5.95 -1.45
C GLU A 137 0.37 4.88 -1.95
N ALA A 138 1.62 5.24 -2.16
CA ALA A 138 2.65 4.33 -2.67
C ALA A 138 3.49 3.67 -1.55
N GLY A 139 3.48 4.23 -0.35
CA GLY A 139 4.30 3.81 0.79
C GLY A 139 3.66 2.75 1.68
N GLU A 140 4.15 2.72 2.90
CA GLU A 140 3.59 1.89 3.97
C GLU A 140 2.12 2.26 4.23
N PHE A 141 1.35 1.29 4.64
CA PHE A 141 -0.05 1.47 5.02
C PHE A 141 -0.28 0.94 6.42
N ASP A 142 -1.28 1.49 7.10
CA ASP A 142 -1.73 0.94 8.37
C ASP A 142 -2.70 -0.24 8.10
N PRO A 143 -2.28 -1.49 8.37
CA PRO A 143 -3.12 -2.66 8.16
C PRO A 143 -4.44 -2.63 8.93
N LEU A 144 -4.53 -1.77 9.95
CA LEU A 144 -5.69 -1.64 10.81
C LEU A 144 -6.73 -0.66 10.25
N SER A 145 -6.32 0.20 9.32
CA SER A 145 -7.18 1.25 8.76
C SER A 145 -7.93 0.84 7.50
N VAL A 146 -7.53 -0.28 6.86
CA VAL A 146 -8.08 -0.75 5.59
C VAL A 146 -8.46 -2.23 5.61
N ASP A 147 -9.40 -2.62 4.74
CA ASP A 147 -9.78 -4.03 4.55
C ASP A 147 -8.86 -4.71 3.55
N PHE A 148 -8.46 -3.99 2.49
CA PHE A 148 -7.57 -4.48 1.46
C PHE A 148 -6.53 -3.42 1.09
N ALA A 149 -5.27 -3.84 0.97
CA ALA A 149 -4.20 -3.00 0.47
C ALA A 149 -3.53 -3.63 -0.75
N PHE A 150 -3.26 -2.80 -1.77
CA PHE A 150 -2.59 -3.20 -3.00
C PHE A 150 -1.22 -2.54 -3.04
N ARG A 151 -0.17 -3.34 -3.10
CA ARG A 151 1.22 -2.84 -3.06
C ARG A 151 2.05 -3.49 -4.15
N ALA A 152 3.01 -2.72 -4.65
CA ALA A 152 3.99 -3.20 -5.61
C ALA A 152 5.26 -3.67 -4.88
N SER A 153 5.82 -4.78 -5.33
CA SER A 153 7.11 -5.31 -4.87
C SER A 153 7.99 -5.72 -6.05
N ALA A 154 9.30 -5.50 -5.93
CA ALA A 154 10.23 -5.88 -6.97
C ALA A 154 10.51 -7.38 -6.95
N SER A 155 10.47 -8.02 -8.12
CA SER A 155 10.77 -9.45 -8.23
C SER A 155 12.22 -9.81 -7.86
N TYR A 156 13.16 -8.87 -7.95
CA TYR A 156 14.59 -9.07 -7.69
C TYR A 156 15.05 -8.65 -6.28
N GLN A 157 14.19 -8.04 -5.50
CA GLN A 157 14.50 -7.64 -4.12
C GLN A 157 14.25 -8.76 -3.10
N GLY A 158 13.86 -9.95 -3.55
CA GLY A 158 13.46 -11.06 -2.68
C GLY A 158 12.00 -10.94 -2.22
N GLU A 159 11.58 -11.87 -1.39
CA GLU A 159 10.27 -11.80 -0.75
C GLU A 159 10.30 -10.67 0.30
N PRO A 160 9.32 -9.74 0.30
CA PRO A 160 9.19 -8.77 1.38
C PRO A 160 9.05 -9.49 2.72
N GLU A 161 9.59 -8.91 3.78
CA GLU A 161 9.37 -9.43 5.14
C GLU A 161 7.88 -9.67 5.36
N GLN A 162 7.53 -10.90 5.72
CA GLN A 162 6.14 -11.25 5.99
C GLN A 162 5.76 -10.63 7.33
N ASP A 163 4.93 -9.61 7.29
CA ASP A 163 4.12 -9.28 8.46
C ASP A 163 3.21 -10.49 8.73
N SER A 164 3.50 -11.22 9.82
CA SER A 164 2.78 -12.44 10.20
C SER A 164 1.27 -12.22 10.45
N LEU A 165 0.85 -10.96 10.51
CA LEU A 165 -0.54 -10.54 10.74
C LEU A 165 -1.36 -10.37 9.46
N LEU A 166 -0.73 -10.43 8.27
CA LEU A 166 -1.39 -10.21 7.00
C LEU A 166 -1.30 -11.44 6.08
N ILE A 167 -2.38 -11.67 5.34
CA ILE A 167 -2.36 -12.57 4.19
C ILE A 167 -1.89 -11.76 3.00
N ARG A 168 -0.81 -12.21 2.35
CA ARG A 168 -0.31 -11.69 1.08
C ARG A 168 -0.71 -12.62 -0.05
N ARG A 169 -1.25 -12.08 -1.12
CA ARG A 169 -1.57 -12.81 -2.36
C ARG A 169 -1.14 -12.00 -3.57
N ARG A 170 -0.28 -12.56 -4.41
CA ARG A 170 0.08 -11.93 -5.67
C ARG A 170 -1.10 -11.92 -6.63
N LEU A 171 -1.45 -10.73 -7.10
CA LEU A 171 -2.52 -10.51 -8.08
C LEU A 171 -1.99 -10.48 -9.51
N LEU A 172 -0.98 -9.66 -9.77
CA LEU A 172 -0.44 -9.43 -11.11
C LEU A 172 1.09 -9.45 -11.06
N ARG A 173 1.70 -9.76 -12.20
CA ARG A 173 3.11 -9.50 -12.50
C ARG A 173 3.18 -8.60 -13.72
N GLU A 174 3.85 -7.47 -13.59
CA GLU A 174 4.02 -6.46 -14.61
C GLU A 174 5.48 -6.39 -15.05
N PRO A 175 5.79 -6.58 -16.34
CA PRO A 175 7.13 -6.32 -16.84
C PRO A 175 7.41 -4.82 -16.89
N LEU A 176 8.65 -4.45 -16.62
CA LEU A 176 9.14 -3.09 -16.83
C LEU A 176 9.73 -2.98 -18.25
N TYR A 177 9.56 -1.84 -18.88
CA TYR A 177 10.09 -1.52 -20.20
C TYR A 177 11.02 -0.31 -20.10
N LEU A 178 12.16 -0.42 -20.74
CA LEU A 178 13.07 0.70 -20.92
C LEU A 178 12.65 1.46 -22.18
N CYS A 179 12.28 2.73 -22.04
CA CYS A 179 11.75 3.50 -23.15
C CYS A 179 12.18 4.97 -23.10
N ALA A 180 12.17 5.59 -24.26
CA ALA A 180 12.41 7.02 -24.44
C ALA A 180 11.73 7.53 -25.72
N SER A 181 11.52 8.83 -25.82
CA SER A 181 11.01 9.44 -27.04
C SER A 181 12.05 9.47 -28.16
N SER A 182 11.60 9.37 -29.41
CA SER A 182 12.46 9.41 -30.58
C SER A 182 13.37 10.63 -30.58
N LYS A 183 12.82 11.80 -30.24
CA LYS A 183 13.57 13.06 -30.23
C LYS A 183 14.69 13.09 -29.18
N TYR A 184 14.50 12.44 -28.03
CA TYR A 184 15.57 12.28 -27.05
C TYR A 184 16.68 11.39 -27.61
N LEU A 185 16.32 10.25 -28.20
CA LEU A 185 17.27 9.29 -28.76
C LEU A 185 18.04 9.82 -29.95
N GLU A 186 17.41 10.60 -30.83
CA GLU A 186 18.08 11.29 -31.95
C GLU A 186 19.17 12.25 -31.47
N LYS A 187 18.94 12.93 -30.35
CA LYS A 187 19.88 13.90 -29.81
C LYS A 187 20.99 13.29 -28.98
N HIS A 188 20.70 12.23 -28.23
CA HIS A 188 21.60 11.69 -27.20
C HIS A 188 22.13 10.30 -27.52
N GLY A 189 21.67 9.66 -28.62
CA GLY A 189 21.99 8.28 -28.96
C GLY A 189 21.07 7.25 -28.28
N ILE A 190 21.22 5.99 -28.70
CA ILE A 190 20.49 4.86 -28.16
C ILE A 190 21.49 3.99 -27.37
N PRO A 191 21.28 3.76 -26.07
CA PRO A 191 22.16 2.85 -25.30
C PRO A 191 21.97 1.42 -25.78
N ASN A 192 23.07 0.67 -25.92
CA ASN A 192 23.09 -0.73 -26.36
C ASN A 192 23.21 -1.72 -25.20
N ASN A 193 23.62 -1.26 -24.05
CA ASN A 193 23.81 -2.08 -22.85
C ASN A 193 23.58 -1.27 -21.57
N PRO A 194 23.37 -1.94 -20.42
CA PRO A 194 23.08 -1.27 -19.15
C PRO A 194 24.15 -0.28 -18.67
N SER A 195 25.43 -0.48 -19.02
CA SER A 195 26.51 0.42 -18.58
C SER A 195 26.46 1.78 -19.27
N GLU A 196 25.94 1.83 -20.50
CA GLU A 196 25.77 3.08 -21.26
C GLU A 196 24.66 3.99 -20.70
N LEU A 197 23.76 3.48 -19.87
CA LEU A 197 22.76 4.29 -19.18
C LEU A 197 23.37 5.39 -18.31
N SER A 198 24.62 5.21 -17.87
CA SER A 198 25.37 6.24 -17.15
C SER A 198 25.67 7.49 -17.99
N LEU A 199 25.57 7.40 -19.32
CA LEU A 199 25.77 8.51 -20.26
C LEU A 199 24.46 9.24 -20.59
N HIS A 200 23.33 8.73 -20.10
CA HIS A 200 22.02 9.24 -20.38
C HIS A 200 21.34 9.81 -19.14
N ARG A 201 20.44 10.78 -19.36
CA ARG A 201 19.52 11.18 -18.30
C ARG A 201 18.46 10.12 -18.14
N CYS A 202 18.39 9.54 -16.95
CA CYS A 202 17.42 8.51 -16.62
C CYS A 202 16.36 9.06 -15.65
N LEU A 203 15.12 8.64 -15.83
CA LEU A 203 13.96 9.06 -15.05
C LEU A 203 13.55 7.90 -14.15
N TYR A 204 13.65 8.06 -12.82
CA TYR A 204 13.34 6.97 -11.92
C TYR A 204 12.48 7.39 -10.73
N ALA A 205 11.75 6.43 -10.19
CA ALA A 205 10.94 6.61 -9.01
C ALA A 205 11.61 5.98 -7.78
N SER A 206 11.91 6.79 -6.77
CA SER A 206 12.51 6.34 -5.51
C SER A 206 11.59 5.45 -4.68
N THR A 207 10.29 5.67 -4.79
CA THR A 207 9.25 4.90 -4.08
C THR A 207 8.75 3.68 -4.85
N LEU A 208 9.12 3.55 -6.13
CA LEU A 208 8.77 2.42 -6.96
C LEU A 208 9.86 1.36 -6.91
N VAL A 209 9.46 0.19 -7.28
CA VAL A 209 10.21 -1.04 -7.33
C VAL A 209 11.63 -0.84 -7.86
N GLY A 210 12.63 -1.06 -6.98
CA GLY A 210 14.05 -1.00 -7.33
C GLY A 210 14.72 0.35 -7.22
N GLY A 211 13.97 1.44 -7.15
CA GLY A 211 14.53 2.78 -7.05
C GLY A 211 15.53 3.06 -8.20
N ASN A 212 16.74 3.46 -7.85
CA ASN A 212 17.80 3.77 -8.81
C ASN A 212 18.63 2.55 -9.26
N LYS A 213 18.25 1.33 -8.91
CA LYS A 213 18.87 0.09 -9.37
C LYS A 213 17.96 -0.58 -10.40
N TRP A 214 18.36 -0.52 -11.66
CA TRP A 214 17.62 -1.13 -12.76
C TRP A 214 18.27 -2.47 -13.13
N CYS A 215 17.47 -3.53 -13.10
CA CYS A 215 17.94 -4.89 -13.37
C CYS A 215 17.57 -5.31 -14.79
N PHE A 216 18.54 -5.92 -15.46
CA PHE A 216 18.43 -6.42 -16.82
C PHE A 216 18.96 -7.86 -16.86
N GLU A 217 18.32 -8.70 -17.65
CA GLU A 217 18.78 -10.07 -17.87
C GLU A 217 19.01 -10.30 -19.37
N ARG A 218 20.14 -10.89 -19.71
CA ARG A 218 20.47 -11.32 -21.08
C ARG A 218 21.23 -12.64 -21.02
N SER A 219 20.74 -13.66 -21.76
CA SER A 219 21.39 -14.98 -21.84
C SER A 219 21.68 -15.62 -20.48
N GLY A 220 20.79 -15.45 -19.51
CA GLY A 220 20.94 -16.00 -18.15
C GLY A 220 21.91 -15.22 -17.23
N THR A 221 22.40 -14.07 -17.69
CA THR A 221 23.25 -13.18 -16.88
C THR A 221 22.45 -11.96 -16.47
N THR A 222 22.40 -11.67 -15.17
CA THR A 222 21.75 -10.47 -14.63
C THR A 222 22.77 -9.35 -14.49
N GLU A 223 22.44 -8.20 -15.06
CA GLU A 223 23.19 -6.96 -14.95
C GLU A 223 22.36 -5.92 -14.17
N VAL A 224 23.00 -5.16 -13.28
CA VAL A 224 22.34 -4.09 -12.50
C VAL A 224 23.01 -2.76 -12.85
N ALA A 225 22.24 -1.87 -13.46
CA ALA A 225 22.65 -0.49 -13.67
C ALA A 225 22.24 0.36 -12.47
N THR A 226 23.22 1.02 -11.83
CA THR A 226 22.94 2.04 -10.82
C THR A 226 22.82 3.38 -11.50
N ILE A 227 21.61 3.93 -11.50
CA ILE A 227 21.29 5.19 -12.17
C ILE A 227 21.73 6.38 -11.30
N ARG A 228 22.42 7.33 -11.92
CA ARG A 228 22.94 8.56 -11.30
C ARG A 228 22.56 9.75 -12.17
N ASP A 229 22.64 10.95 -11.61
CA ASP A 229 22.38 12.23 -12.33
C ASP A 229 21.02 12.23 -13.06
N THR A 230 19.97 12.01 -12.31
CA THR A 230 18.66 11.68 -12.80
C THR A 230 17.60 12.71 -12.40
N ILE A 231 16.40 12.56 -12.98
CA ILE A 231 15.18 13.12 -12.42
C ILE A 231 14.55 12.04 -11.57
N GLU A 232 14.42 12.33 -10.29
CA GLU A 232 13.72 11.49 -9.32
C GLU A 232 12.30 12.01 -9.11
N CYS A 233 11.32 11.11 -9.15
CA CYS A 233 9.92 11.42 -8.88
C CYS A 233 9.24 10.20 -8.24
N ASP A 234 8.30 10.42 -7.35
CA ASP A 234 7.53 9.37 -6.69
C ASP A 234 6.28 8.91 -7.46
N ASN A 235 6.09 9.42 -8.68
CA ASN A 235 4.94 9.14 -9.51
C ASN A 235 5.35 8.67 -10.92
N SER A 236 4.97 7.43 -11.28
CA SER A 236 5.33 6.83 -12.58
C SER A 236 4.65 7.49 -13.77
N GLU A 237 3.47 8.09 -13.60
CA GLU A 237 2.78 8.81 -14.68
C GLU A 237 3.51 10.10 -15.02
N MET A 238 4.01 10.81 -14.00
CA MET A 238 4.85 11.97 -14.23
C MET A 238 6.17 11.60 -14.92
N LEU A 239 6.76 10.44 -14.61
CA LEU A 239 7.94 9.95 -15.33
C LEU A 239 7.64 9.63 -16.79
N LEU A 240 6.45 9.08 -17.08
CA LEU A 240 5.97 8.91 -18.46
C LEU A 240 5.88 10.25 -19.18
N ASP A 241 5.22 11.24 -18.57
CA ASP A 241 5.07 12.58 -19.16
C ASP A 241 6.44 13.24 -19.40
N LEU A 242 7.38 13.11 -18.49
CA LEU A 242 8.76 13.59 -18.66
C LEU A 242 9.47 12.90 -19.82
N SER A 243 9.27 11.59 -20.01
CA SER A 243 9.85 10.86 -21.14
C SER A 243 9.24 11.30 -22.46
N LEU A 244 7.94 11.53 -22.52
CA LEU A 244 7.23 12.10 -23.67
C LEU A 244 7.68 13.52 -23.96
N ALA A 245 7.98 14.31 -22.93
CA ALA A 245 8.57 15.65 -23.05
C ALA A 245 10.08 15.65 -23.40
N HIS A 246 10.62 14.50 -23.78
CA HIS A 246 12.01 14.31 -24.21
C HIS A 246 13.06 14.56 -23.11
N ALA A 247 12.69 14.40 -21.83
CA ALA A 247 13.58 14.69 -20.72
C ALA A 247 14.62 13.58 -20.47
N GLY A 248 14.34 12.32 -20.85
CA GLY A 248 15.25 11.21 -20.59
C GLY A 248 14.67 9.83 -20.91
N ILE A 249 15.43 8.81 -20.51
CA ILE A 249 15.06 7.40 -20.59
C ILE A 249 14.29 7.02 -19.33
N ALA A 250 13.14 6.36 -19.48
CA ALA A 250 12.30 5.90 -18.39
C ALA A 250 12.28 4.37 -18.31
N TYR A 251 12.15 3.83 -17.09
CA TYR A 251 12.03 2.41 -16.80
C TYR A 251 10.66 2.19 -16.11
N LEU A 252 9.65 1.90 -16.93
CA LEU A 252 8.26 1.99 -16.55
C LEU A 252 7.47 0.70 -16.81
N PRO A 253 6.37 0.46 -16.08
CA PRO A 253 5.46 -0.65 -16.32
C PRO A 253 4.93 -0.68 -17.76
N HIS A 254 4.90 -1.87 -18.36
CA HIS A 254 4.36 -2.05 -19.71
C HIS A 254 2.93 -1.53 -19.82
N SER A 255 2.08 -1.82 -18.84
CA SER A 255 0.68 -1.33 -18.82
C SER A 255 0.57 0.19 -18.93
N LEU A 256 1.58 0.92 -18.44
CA LEU A 256 1.60 2.39 -18.50
C LEU A 256 2.07 2.93 -19.84
N VAL A 257 3.01 2.24 -20.53
CA VAL A 257 3.68 2.75 -21.75
C VAL A 257 3.17 2.10 -23.03
N SER A 258 2.37 1.03 -22.94
CA SER A 258 1.94 0.23 -24.09
C SER A 258 1.26 1.05 -25.20
N SER A 259 0.42 2.00 -24.83
CA SER A 259 -0.25 2.89 -25.78
C SER A 259 0.75 3.77 -26.53
N GLN A 260 1.69 4.37 -25.81
CA GLN A 260 2.70 5.29 -26.36
C GLN A 260 3.70 4.56 -27.26
N LEU A 261 4.06 3.33 -26.88
CA LEU A 261 4.89 2.46 -27.73
C LEU A 261 4.16 2.09 -29.02
N LYS A 262 2.88 1.73 -28.93
CA LYS A 262 2.05 1.39 -30.10
C LYS A 262 1.86 2.57 -31.06
N HIS A 263 1.74 3.78 -30.55
CA HIS A 263 1.60 4.99 -31.38
C HIS A 263 2.94 5.60 -31.83
N GLY A 264 4.08 5.00 -31.38
CA GLY A 264 5.42 5.49 -31.75
C GLY A 264 5.86 6.77 -31.03
N GLU A 265 5.13 7.19 -30.01
CA GLU A 265 5.51 8.34 -29.17
C GLU A 265 6.73 8.05 -28.30
N LEU A 266 6.85 6.79 -27.86
CA LEU A 266 8.01 6.23 -27.22
C LEU A 266 8.56 5.07 -28.03
N GLN A 267 9.86 4.81 -27.90
CA GLN A 267 10.55 3.63 -28.42
C GLN A 267 10.99 2.73 -27.28
N HIS A 268 10.73 1.43 -27.39
CA HIS A 268 11.31 0.42 -26.52
C HIS A 268 12.76 0.21 -26.93
N ILE A 269 13.70 0.42 -26.03
CA ILE A 269 15.14 0.31 -26.27
C ILE A 269 15.74 -0.86 -25.50
N MET A 270 16.93 -1.33 -25.93
CA MET A 270 17.60 -2.48 -25.37
C MET A 270 16.72 -3.76 -25.33
N GLN A 271 15.98 -4.03 -26.41
CA GLN A 271 15.01 -5.13 -26.49
C GLN A 271 15.63 -6.53 -26.31
N ASP A 272 16.96 -6.66 -26.51
CA ASP A 272 17.70 -7.90 -26.26
C ASP A 272 17.87 -8.19 -24.76
N TYR A 273 17.56 -7.23 -23.90
CA TYR A 273 17.60 -7.37 -22.46
C TYR A 273 16.20 -7.50 -21.90
N GLN A 274 15.97 -8.55 -21.14
CA GLN A 274 14.75 -8.67 -20.36
C GLN A 274 14.84 -7.74 -19.15
N CYS A 275 13.95 -6.78 -19.07
CA CYS A 275 13.82 -5.90 -17.93
C CYS A 275 13.25 -6.66 -16.71
N ALA A 276 13.46 -6.13 -15.52
CA ALA A 276 12.83 -6.65 -14.32
C ALA A 276 11.30 -6.57 -14.40
N SER A 277 10.65 -7.29 -13.53
CA SER A 277 9.22 -7.19 -13.30
C SER A 277 8.94 -6.81 -11.85
N PHE A 278 7.74 -6.33 -11.60
CA PHE A 278 7.24 -6.16 -10.25
C PHE A 278 5.92 -6.92 -10.09
N ASP A 279 5.67 -7.33 -8.87
CA ASP A 279 4.43 -7.98 -8.49
C ASP A 279 3.49 -6.95 -7.84
N ILE A 280 2.21 -7.02 -8.16
CA ILE A 280 1.16 -6.35 -7.40
C ILE A 280 0.57 -7.39 -6.46
N ASP A 281 0.70 -7.12 -5.19
CA ASP A 281 0.23 -7.97 -4.11
C ASP A 281 -1.00 -7.36 -3.43
N LEU A 282 -1.96 -8.22 -3.11
CA LEU A 282 -3.07 -7.94 -2.23
C LEU A 282 -2.71 -8.33 -0.81
N TYR A 283 -2.87 -7.42 0.11
CA TYR A 283 -2.72 -7.63 1.54
C TYR A 283 -4.07 -7.46 2.24
N TYR A 284 -4.40 -8.39 3.12
CA TYR A 284 -5.58 -8.31 3.97
C TYR A 284 -5.38 -9.14 5.25
N ARG A 285 -6.16 -8.85 6.27
CA ARG A 285 -6.06 -9.59 7.55
C ARG A 285 -6.77 -10.94 7.46
N PRO A 286 -6.24 -11.98 8.13
CA PRO A 286 -6.94 -13.24 8.32
C PRO A 286 -8.10 -13.02 9.30
N ARG A 287 -9.26 -12.61 8.78
CA ARG A 287 -10.50 -12.49 9.57
C ARG A 287 -11.35 -13.73 9.41
N MET A 288 -11.88 -14.25 10.51
CA MET A 288 -12.82 -15.36 10.49
C MET A 288 -13.97 -15.07 11.47
N PRO A 289 -15.20 -14.89 10.99
CA PRO A 289 -15.61 -14.77 9.59
C PRO A 289 -15.19 -13.43 8.96
N MET A 290 -14.89 -13.44 7.66
CA MET A 290 -14.71 -12.20 6.90
C MET A 290 -16.09 -11.62 6.61
N PRO A 291 -16.33 -10.30 6.77
CA PRO A 291 -17.61 -9.69 6.42
C PRO A 291 -18.01 -10.03 4.99
N GLU A 292 -19.27 -10.37 4.74
CA GLU A 292 -19.73 -10.89 3.45
C GLU A 292 -19.47 -9.93 2.29
N ARG A 293 -19.63 -8.62 2.51
CA ARG A 293 -19.26 -7.60 1.54
C ARG A 293 -17.79 -7.64 1.13
N CYS A 294 -16.89 -7.90 2.10
CA CYS A 294 -15.45 -8.02 1.84
C CYS A 294 -15.11 -9.35 1.13
N ALA A 295 -15.75 -10.44 1.53
CA ALA A 295 -15.58 -11.74 0.88
C ALA A 295 -16.05 -11.68 -0.58
N GLY A 296 -17.24 -11.16 -0.83
CA GLY A 296 -17.80 -10.98 -2.17
C GLY A 296 -16.92 -10.07 -3.06
N PHE A 297 -16.46 -8.93 -2.54
CA PHE A 297 -15.55 -8.05 -3.28
C PHE A 297 -14.22 -8.75 -3.60
N LYS A 298 -13.64 -9.47 -2.64
CA LYS A 298 -12.39 -10.22 -2.84
C LYS A 298 -12.53 -11.26 -3.94
N ASP A 299 -13.61 -12.04 -3.93
CA ASP A 299 -13.85 -13.08 -4.94
C ASP A 299 -14.09 -12.47 -6.32
N TYR A 300 -14.81 -11.36 -6.40
CA TYR A 300 -14.99 -10.59 -7.62
C TYR A 300 -13.66 -10.03 -8.15
N LEU A 301 -12.85 -9.44 -7.27
CA LEU A 301 -11.52 -8.95 -7.60
C LEU A 301 -10.64 -10.03 -8.25
N TYR A 302 -10.58 -11.22 -7.64
CA TYR A 302 -9.80 -12.34 -8.19
C TYR A 302 -10.30 -12.78 -9.58
N LYS A 303 -11.62 -12.85 -9.75
CA LYS A 303 -12.21 -13.16 -11.05
C LYS A 303 -11.78 -12.15 -12.11
N ARG A 304 -11.93 -10.84 -11.84
CA ARG A 304 -11.61 -9.79 -12.80
C ARG A 304 -10.11 -9.71 -13.11
N VAL A 305 -9.26 -9.87 -12.09
CA VAL A 305 -7.81 -9.91 -12.28
C VAL A 305 -7.38 -11.10 -13.14
N ASN A 306 -7.98 -12.28 -12.95
CA ASN A 306 -7.70 -13.45 -13.79
C ASN A 306 -8.13 -13.24 -15.24
N GLU A 307 -9.26 -12.58 -15.49
CA GLU A 307 -9.71 -12.23 -16.84
C GLU A 307 -8.73 -11.27 -17.53
N ILE A 308 -8.23 -10.25 -16.81
CA ILE A 308 -7.21 -9.33 -17.30
C ILE A 308 -5.90 -10.07 -17.64
N ARG A 309 -5.47 -10.98 -16.76
CA ARG A 309 -4.25 -11.79 -17.00
C ARG A 309 -4.37 -12.64 -18.26
N SER A 310 -5.53 -13.26 -18.48
CA SER A 310 -5.78 -14.07 -19.68
C SER A 310 -5.75 -13.22 -20.94
N SER A 311 -6.36 -12.03 -20.92
CA SER A 311 -6.35 -11.10 -22.06
C SER A 311 -4.96 -10.55 -22.38
N ASN A 312 -4.10 -10.38 -21.37
CA ASN A 312 -2.72 -9.90 -21.58
C ASN A 312 -1.76 -11.01 -22.03
N ALA A 313 -2.06 -12.29 -21.73
CA ALA A 313 -1.25 -13.43 -22.16
C ALA A 313 -1.33 -13.66 -23.69
N ASP A 314 -2.39 -13.20 -24.36
CA ASP A 314 -2.56 -13.28 -25.80
C ASP A 314 -1.73 -12.25 -26.59
N TYR A 315 -1.01 -11.34 -25.90
CA TYR A 315 -0.16 -10.30 -26.49
C TYR A 315 1.35 -10.47 -26.16
N SER A 316 1.75 -11.64 -25.60
CA SER A 316 3.16 -11.92 -25.23
C SER A 316 3.86 -12.79 -26.26
#